data_e8ddcedc3fdc953c85d371377f7317e9
#
_entry.id   e8ddcedc3fdc953c85d371377f7317e9
#
_cell.length_a   1.000
_cell.length_b   1.000
_cell.length_c   1.000
_cell.angle_alpha   90.00
_cell.angle_beta   90.00
_cell.angle_gamma   90.00
#
_symmetry.space_group_name_H-M   'P 1'
#
loop_
_entity.id
_entity.type
_entity.pdbx_description
1 polymer ?
#
loop_
_entity_poly.entity_id
_entity_poly.type
_entity_poly.pdbx_seq_one_letter_code
_entity_poly.pdbx_strand_id
1 'polypeptide(L)'
;MDHVDNDDPSLIKQIQSKVLPKRGIWANKDQILITSGSQNAIYMIASLLTKQGTVVGMENPGYPDVRNIFSSKTENVVPISIDQDGIMVQDIDPETDIIFTTPSHQYPTGVTMSMDRRHELLSVAKENQMVIIEDDYEAEINFQKKPHPSLKSLDKENNVIYVGSCRHK
;
A
#
# COMPACT_ATOMS: atom_id res chain seq x y z
N MET A 1 -30.00 8.49 -20.33
CA MET A 1 -29.45 7.44 -19.44
C MET A 1 -28.01 7.87 -19.17
N ASP A 2 -27.84 8.70 -18.15
CA ASP A 2 -26.53 9.27 -17.84
C ASP A 2 -25.66 8.16 -17.27
N HIS A 3 -24.68 7.71 -18.04
CA HIS A 3 -23.61 6.87 -17.53
C HIS A 3 -22.84 7.69 -16.51
N VAL A 4 -23.02 7.38 -15.23
CA VAL A 4 -22.18 7.89 -14.16
C VAL A 4 -20.87 7.12 -14.25
N ASP A 5 -19.92 7.64 -15.02
CA ASP A 5 -18.58 7.06 -15.16
C ASP A 5 -17.67 7.35 -13.94
N ASN A 6 -18.23 7.86 -12.83
CA ASN A 6 -17.51 8.26 -11.66
C ASN A 6 -18.07 7.56 -10.40
N ASP A 7 -17.20 7.29 -9.45
CA ASP A 7 -17.55 6.81 -8.12
C ASP A 7 -18.58 7.72 -7.43
N ASP A 8 -19.40 7.14 -6.52
CA ASP A 8 -20.41 7.91 -5.78
C ASP A 8 -19.75 9.09 -5.03
N PRO A 9 -20.12 10.34 -5.40
CA PRO A 9 -19.52 11.53 -4.78
C PRO A 9 -19.74 11.62 -3.27
N SER A 10 -20.83 11.06 -2.77
CA SER A 10 -21.15 11.05 -1.35
C SER A 10 -20.20 10.14 -0.58
N LEU A 11 -19.91 8.98 -1.15
CA LEU A 11 -18.94 8.03 -0.56
C LEU A 11 -17.53 8.59 -0.60
N ILE A 12 -17.11 9.17 -1.72
CA ILE A 12 -15.81 9.87 -1.82
C ILE A 12 -15.70 10.95 -0.74
N LYS A 13 -16.72 11.77 -0.55
CA LYS A 13 -16.74 12.82 0.49
C LYS A 13 -16.62 12.24 1.91
N GLN A 14 -17.26 11.11 2.20
CA GLN A 14 -17.13 10.45 3.50
C GLN A 14 -15.70 9.92 3.70
N ILE A 15 -15.12 9.30 2.68
CA ILE A 15 -13.73 8.82 2.72
C ILE A 15 -12.78 9.97 2.98
N GLN A 16 -12.88 11.08 2.22
CA GLN A 16 -12.05 12.27 2.37
C GLN A 16 -12.14 12.89 3.78
N SER A 17 -13.36 12.98 4.34
CA SER A 17 -13.58 13.73 5.58
C SER A 17 -13.49 12.89 6.85
N LYS A 18 -13.71 11.57 6.78
CA LYS A 18 -13.82 10.70 7.96
C LYS A 18 -12.84 9.54 8.00
N VAL A 19 -12.40 9.04 6.86
CA VAL A 19 -11.54 7.85 6.80
C VAL A 19 -10.08 8.27 6.67
N LEU A 20 -9.71 8.93 5.60
CA LEU A 20 -8.33 9.31 5.30
C LEU A 20 -7.65 10.18 6.37
N PRO A 21 -8.34 11.18 7.00
CA PRO A 21 -7.72 11.99 8.04
C PRO A 21 -7.29 11.20 9.29
N LYS A 22 -7.95 10.07 9.59
CA LYS A 22 -7.54 9.18 10.69
C LYS A 22 -6.17 8.54 10.45
N ARG A 23 -5.76 8.46 9.18
CA ARG A 23 -4.46 7.93 8.76
C ARG A 23 -3.46 9.03 8.41
N GLY A 24 -3.83 10.31 8.63
CA GLY A 24 -3.02 11.46 8.27
C GLY A 24 -2.93 11.72 6.76
N ILE A 25 -3.88 11.17 5.98
CA ILE A 25 -3.90 11.30 4.53
C ILE A 25 -4.89 12.38 4.12
N TRP A 26 -4.44 13.26 3.22
CA TRP A 26 -5.26 14.29 2.59
C TRP A 26 -5.20 14.09 1.07
N ALA A 27 -6.36 13.87 0.47
CA ALA A 27 -6.46 13.59 -0.96
C ALA A 27 -7.62 14.37 -1.58
N ASN A 28 -7.45 14.83 -2.82
CA ASN A 28 -8.53 15.36 -3.62
C ASN A 28 -9.41 14.24 -4.15
N LYS A 29 -10.65 14.55 -4.56
CA LYS A 29 -11.59 13.56 -5.10
C LYS A 29 -11.00 12.74 -6.26
N ASP A 30 -10.22 13.38 -7.12
CA ASP A 30 -9.62 12.77 -8.32
C ASP A 30 -8.41 11.85 -7.99
N GLN A 31 -8.01 11.80 -6.71
CA GLN A 31 -6.97 10.92 -6.20
C GLN A 31 -7.53 9.70 -5.45
N ILE A 32 -8.86 9.56 -5.42
CA ILE A 32 -9.55 8.48 -4.71
C ILE A 32 -10.30 7.64 -5.74
N LEU A 33 -10.05 6.33 -5.72
CA LEU A 33 -10.76 5.33 -6.51
C LEU A 33 -11.42 4.33 -5.58
N ILE A 34 -12.71 4.07 -5.80
CA ILE A 34 -13.47 3.06 -5.07
C ILE A 34 -13.47 1.76 -5.87
N THR A 35 -13.18 0.66 -5.21
CA THR A 35 -13.09 -0.66 -5.83
C THR A 35 -13.92 -1.70 -5.08
N SER A 36 -14.15 -2.85 -5.71
CA SER A 36 -14.85 -3.99 -5.11
C SER A 36 -13.95 -4.76 -4.13
N GLY A 37 -13.26 -4.05 -3.22
CA GLY A 37 -12.36 -4.59 -2.22
C GLY A 37 -10.88 -4.42 -2.57
N SER A 38 -10.00 -4.65 -1.57
CA SER A 38 -8.56 -4.42 -1.68
C SER A 38 -7.88 -5.30 -2.74
N GLN A 39 -8.28 -6.57 -2.88
CA GLN A 39 -7.72 -7.44 -3.92
C GLN A 39 -8.01 -6.92 -5.32
N ASN A 40 -9.20 -6.37 -5.57
CA ASN A 40 -9.53 -5.75 -6.85
C ASN A 40 -8.68 -4.48 -7.08
N ALA A 41 -8.50 -3.63 -6.05
CA ALA A 41 -7.62 -2.48 -6.13
C ALA A 41 -6.19 -2.89 -6.48
N ILE A 42 -5.63 -3.87 -5.77
CA ILE A 42 -4.26 -4.37 -6.00
C ILE A 42 -4.13 -4.96 -7.40
N TYR A 43 -5.12 -5.73 -7.88
CA TYR A 43 -5.12 -6.26 -9.25
C TYR A 43 -5.09 -5.15 -10.31
N MET A 44 -5.87 -4.07 -10.12
CA MET A 44 -5.88 -2.92 -11.02
C MET A 44 -4.52 -2.20 -11.00
N ILE A 45 -3.96 -1.94 -9.82
CA ILE A 45 -2.65 -1.33 -9.65
C ILE A 45 -1.56 -2.18 -10.34
N ALA A 46 -1.55 -3.50 -10.07
CA ALA A 46 -0.62 -4.42 -10.71
C ALA A 46 -0.75 -4.39 -12.24
N SER A 47 -1.99 -4.37 -12.76
CA SER A 47 -2.23 -4.33 -14.20
C SER A 47 -1.77 -3.05 -14.88
N LEU A 48 -1.78 -1.93 -14.16
CA LEU A 48 -1.36 -0.62 -14.68
C LEU A 48 0.15 -0.40 -14.58
N LEU A 49 0.76 -0.85 -13.48
CA LEU A 49 2.16 -0.52 -13.17
C LEU A 49 3.14 -1.63 -13.57
N THR A 50 2.66 -2.88 -13.72
CA THR A 50 3.54 -4.01 -13.99
C THR A 50 3.54 -4.35 -15.48
N LYS A 51 4.73 -4.41 -16.06
CA LYS A 51 5.01 -4.89 -17.42
C LYS A 51 6.07 -6.00 -17.36
N GLN A 52 6.33 -6.64 -18.50
CA GLN A 52 7.41 -7.62 -18.58
C GLN A 52 8.74 -6.98 -18.15
N GLY A 53 9.44 -7.64 -17.23
CA GLY A 53 10.71 -7.17 -16.67
C GLY A 53 10.56 -6.32 -15.40
N THR A 54 9.36 -5.85 -15.04
CA THR A 54 9.15 -5.11 -13.77
C THR A 54 9.52 -5.99 -12.57
N VAL A 55 10.35 -5.47 -11.69
CA VAL A 55 10.76 -6.13 -10.44
C VAL A 55 9.85 -5.68 -9.30
N VAL A 56 9.18 -6.64 -8.66
CA VAL A 56 8.25 -6.39 -7.55
C VAL A 56 8.80 -7.02 -6.27
N GLY A 57 9.21 -6.20 -5.33
CA GLY A 57 9.62 -6.63 -4.00
C GLY A 57 8.41 -6.84 -3.08
N MET A 58 8.34 -7.97 -2.40
CA MET A 58 7.27 -8.29 -1.46
C MET A 58 7.82 -8.87 -0.17
N GLU A 59 7.19 -8.50 0.94
CA GLU A 59 7.48 -9.07 2.26
C GLU A 59 7.46 -10.61 2.24
N ASN A 60 8.42 -11.24 2.94
CA ASN A 60 8.51 -12.69 3.09
C ASN A 60 8.79 -13.06 4.57
N PRO A 61 7.84 -13.74 5.26
CA PRO A 61 6.52 -14.17 4.76
C PRO A 61 5.61 -12.99 4.43
N GLY A 62 4.66 -13.18 3.51
CA GLY A 62 3.74 -12.14 3.04
C GLY A 62 2.45 -12.74 2.50
N TYR A 63 1.55 -11.88 1.98
CA TYR A 63 0.21 -12.25 1.56
C TYR A 63 0.22 -13.05 0.23
N PRO A 64 -0.17 -14.36 0.23
CA PRO A 64 -0.02 -15.22 -0.94
C PRO A 64 -0.86 -14.77 -2.15
N ASP A 65 -2.10 -14.29 -1.92
CA ASP A 65 -2.99 -13.89 -3.00
C ASP A 65 -2.44 -12.68 -3.77
N VAL A 66 -1.84 -11.72 -3.05
CA VAL A 66 -1.19 -10.57 -3.68
C VAL A 66 0.05 -11.00 -4.46
N ARG A 67 0.83 -11.94 -3.93
CA ARG A 67 1.96 -12.54 -4.66
C ARG A 67 1.47 -13.16 -5.96
N ASN A 68 0.37 -13.91 -5.93
CA ASN A 68 -0.22 -14.52 -7.13
C ASN A 68 -0.67 -13.47 -8.15
N ILE A 69 -1.25 -12.35 -7.69
CA ILE A 69 -1.64 -11.23 -8.55
C ILE A 69 -0.41 -10.70 -9.30
N PHE A 70 0.68 -10.34 -8.60
CA PHE A 70 1.88 -9.82 -9.25
C PHE A 70 2.57 -10.88 -10.12
N SER A 71 2.66 -12.14 -9.66
CA SER A 71 3.26 -13.23 -10.45
C SER A 71 2.50 -13.55 -11.74
N SER A 72 1.22 -13.14 -11.83
CA SER A 72 0.46 -13.22 -13.09
C SER A 72 0.84 -12.14 -14.11
N LYS A 73 1.61 -11.12 -13.70
CA LYS A 73 1.97 -9.96 -14.51
C LYS A 73 3.47 -9.89 -14.83
N THR A 74 4.31 -10.39 -13.92
CA THR A 74 5.77 -10.44 -14.09
C THR A 74 6.33 -11.70 -13.45
N GLU A 75 7.43 -12.21 -13.99
CA GLU A 75 8.19 -13.31 -13.41
C GLU A 75 9.14 -12.87 -12.28
N ASN A 76 9.36 -11.54 -12.13
CA ASN A 76 10.33 -10.97 -11.22
C ASN A 76 9.67 -10.53 -9.90
N VAL A 77 8.98 -11.42 -9.20
CA VAL A 77 8.47 -11.16 -7.85
C VAL A 77 9.48 -11.67 -6.83
N VAL A 78 10.21 -10.75 -6.20
CA VAL A 78 11.32 -11.05 -5.30
C VAL A 78 10.90 -10.95 -3.84
N PRO A 79 11.34 -11.89 -2.98
CA PRO A 79 11.07 -11.84 -1.55
C PRO A 79 12.01 -10.85 -0.87
N ILE A 80 11.48 -10.06 0.07
CA ILE A 80 12.24 -9.19 0.96
C ILE A 80 11.99 -9.66 2.39
N SER A 81 13.06 -9.90 3.15
CA SER A 81 12.96 -10.36 4.52
C SER A 81 12.27 -9.33 5.43
N ILE A 82 11.69 -9.81 6.53
CA ILE A 82 11.11 -8.97 7.58
C ILE A 82 11.76 -9.29 8.92
N ASP A 83 11.83 -8.29 9.79
CA ASP A 83 12.27 -8.41 11.17
C ASP A 83 11.21 -7.83 12.14
N GLN A 84 11.59 -7.55 13.37
CA GLN A 84 10.72 -6.97 14.39
C GLN A 84 10.27 -5.54 14.09
N ASP A 85 10.93 -4.85 13.17
CA ASP A 85 10.65 -3.48 12.74
C ASP A 85 9.96 -3.41 11.37
N GLY A 86 9.62 -4.55 10.76
CA GLY A 86 8.98 -4.67 9.45
C GLY A 86 9.92 -5.10 8.34
N ILE A 87 9.65 -4.65 7.11
CA ILE A 87 10.46 -4.99 5.92
C ILE A 87 11.92 -4.56 6.11
N MET A 88 12.87 -5.45 5.77
CA MET A 88 14.31 -5.17 5.87
C MET A 88 14.77 -4.37 4.64
N VAL A 89 14.95 -3.06 4.82
CA VAL A 89 15.26 -2.13 3.70
C VAL A 89 16.60 -2.45 3.06
N GLN A 90 17.58 -2.95 3.82
CA GLN A 90 18.89 -3.35 3.29
C GLN A 90 18.82 -4.56 2.33
N ASP A 91 17.72 -5.33 2.37
CA ASP A 91 17.52 -6.48 1.47
C ASP A 91 16.80 -6.07 0.16
N ILE A 92 16.45 -4.79 0.01
CA ILE A 92 15.81 -4.27 -1.20
C ILE A 92 16.87 -4.04 -2.28
N ASP A 93 16.73 -4.73 -3.41
CA ASP A 93 17.58 -4.48 -4.56
C ASP A 93 17.27 -3.09 -5.16
N PRO A 94 18.27 -2.24 -5.42
CA PRO A 94 18.07 -0.94 -6.07
C PRO A 94 17.33 -1.00 -7.43
N GLU A 95 17.34 -2.13 -8.12
CA GLU A 95 16.60 -2.36 -9.37
C GLU A 95 15.11 -2.71 -9.15
N THR A 96 14.64 -2.73 -7.89
CA THR A 96 13.22 -2.94 -7.59
C THR A 96 12.39 -1.75 -8.05
N ASP A 97 11.36 -2.00 -8.86
CA ASP A 97 10.45 -0.96 -9.36
C ASP A 97 9.29 -0.69 -8.39
N ILE A 98 8.76 -1.76 -7.79
CA ILE A 98 7.56 -1.71 -6.95
C ILE A 98 7.83 -2.47 -5.64
N ILE A 99 7.42 -1.90 -4.52
CA ILE A 99 7.42 -2.56 -3.21
C ILE A 99 5.98 -2.67 -2.72
N PHE A 100 5.54 -3.89 -2.40
CA PHE A 100 4.28 -4.14 -1.71
C PHE A 100 4.54 -4.44 -0.24
N THR A 101 3.88 -3.69 0.66
CA THR A 101 4.07 -3.83 2.11
C THR A 101 2.78 -3.60 2.89
N THR A 102 2.69 -4.23 4.09
CA THR A 102 1.58 -4.12 5.04
C THR A 102 2.07 -3.51 6.37
N PRO A 103 2.45 -2.21 6.39
CA PRO A 103 3.27 -1.65 7.46
C PRO A 103 2.53 -1.42 8.78
N SER A 104 1.20 -1.37 8.78
CA SER A 104 0.41 -1.18 10.00
C SER A 104 0.21 -2.47 10.78
N HIS A 105 0.12 -3.58 10.07
CA HIS A 105 -0.04 -4.93 10.63
C HIS A 105 0.44 -5.94 9.59
N GLN A 106 1.70 -6.30 9.67
CA GLN A 106 2.33 -7.18 8.68
C GLN A 106 1.65 -8.56 8.65
N TYR A 107 1.27 -8.99 7.47
CA TYR A 107 0.70 -10.31 7.29
C TYR A 107 1.77 -11.35 6.94
N PRO A 108 1.86 -12.49 7.68
CA PRO A 108 0.98 -12.95 8.75
C PRO A 108 1.52 -12.69 10.16
N THR A 109 2.65 -12.01 10.33
CA THR A 109 3.38 -11.94 11.61
C THR A 109 2.76 -10.98 12.63
N GLY A 110 1.96 -10.01 12.19
CA GLY A 110 1.39 -8.98 13.05
C GLY A 110 2.37 -7.86 13.45
N VAL A 111 3.57 -7.86 12.90
CA VAL A 111 4.57 -6.83 13.18
C VAL A 111 4.08 -5.48 12.66
N THR A 112 4.25 -4.43 13.46
CA THR A 112 4.02 -3.05 13.03
C THR A 112 5.36 -2.41 12.64
N MET A 113 5.45 -1.90 11.43
CA MET A 113 6.66 -1.23 10.94
C MET A 113 6.97 0.00 11.80
N SER A 114 8.19 0.07 12.34
CA SER A 114 8.66 1.18 13.15
C SER A 114 8.72 2.50 12.36
N MET A 115 8.73 3.64 13.07
CA MET A 115 8.83 4.95 12.43
C MET A 115 10.14 5.13 11.68
N ASP A 116 11.25 4.65 12.26
CA ASP A 116 12.56 4.74 11.62
C ASP A 116 12.60 3.94 10.33
N ARG A 117 12.04 2.72 10.34
CA ARG A 117 11.94 1.87 9.15
C ARG A 117 11.04 2.48 8.06
N ARG A 118 9.95 3.19 8.43
CA ARG A 118 9.11 3.94 7.48
C ARG A 118 9.89 5.03 6.77
N HIS A 119 10.69 5.80 7.51
CA HIS A 119 11.52 6.86 6.93
C HIS A 119 12.63 6.28 6.05
N GLU A 120 13.27 5.20 6.49
CA GLU A 120 14.30 4.50 5.71
C GLU A 120 13.72 3.98 4.38
N LEU A 121 12.57 3.30 4.42
CA LEU A 121 11.90 2.79 3.22
C LEU A 121 11.52 3.91 2.23
N LEU A 122 10.98 5.02 2.73
CA LEU A 122 10.64 6.18 1.89
C LEU A 122 11.90 6.82 1.27
N SER A 123 13.02 6.87 2.00
CA SER A 123 14.30 7.38 1.47
C SER A 123 14.80 6.52 0.31
N VAL A 124 14.87 5.21 0.52
CA VAL A 124 15.32 4.26 -0.52
C VAL A 124 14.40 4.29 -1.74
N ALA A 125 13.09 4.34 -1.52
CA ALA A 125 12.13 4.44 -2.62
C ALA A 125 12.29 5.73 -3.43
N LYS A 126 12.57 6.86 -2.77
CA LYS A 126 12.87 8.13 -3.44
C LYS A 126 14.16 8.05 -4.24
N GLU A 127 15.24 7.57 -3.63
CA GLU A 127 16.57 7.50 -4.24
C GLU A 127 16.58 6.63 -5.50
N ASN A 128 15.81 5.53 -5.49
CA ASN A 128 15.75 4.57 -6.59
C ASN A 128 14.46 4.67 -7.43
N GLN A 129 13.64 5.71 -7.24
CA GLN A 129 12.41 5.97 -7.99
C GLN A 129 11.39 4.80 -7.93
N MET A 130 11.35 4.10 -6.80
CA MET A 130 10.43 2.98 -6.57
C MET A 130 9.03 3.47 -6.24
N VAL A 131 8.02 2.70 -6.62
CA VAL A 131 6.62 2.89 -6.17
C VAL A 131 6.37 1.97 -4.97
N ILE A 132 5.81 2.51 -3.89
CA ILE A 132 5.38 1.72 -2.74
C ILE A 132 3.86 1.55 -2.81
N ILE A 133 3.39 0.32 -2.66
CA ILE A 133 1.98 -0.02 -2.47
C ILE A 133 1.82 -0.38 -1.00
N GLU A 134 1.17 0.52 -0.25
CA GLU A 134 0.85 0.35 1.17
C GLU A 134 -0.55 -0.25 1.31
N ASP A 135 -0.66 -1.49 1.75
CA ASP A 135 -1.95 -2.12 2.07
C ASP A 135 -2.23 -2.04 3.58
N ASP A 136 -3.27 -1.30 3.93
CA ASP A 136 -3.71 -1.03 5.30
C ASP A 136 -5.07 -1.69 5.56
N TYR A 137 -5.08 -3.02 5.47
CA TYR A 137 -6.29 -3.84 5.53
C TYR A 137 -6.98 -3.85 6.90
N GLU A 138 -6.32 -3.41 7.96
CA GLU A 138 -6.83 -3.34 9.35
C GLU A 138 -6.90 -1.92 9.91
N ALA A 139 -6.90 -0.90 9.07
CA ALA A 139 -6.90 0.51 9.50
C ALA A 139 -7.98 0.86 10.55
N GLU A 140 -9.09 0.14 10.58
CA GLU A 140 -10.22 0.38 11.50
C GLU A 140 -10.19 -0.49 12.76
N ILE A 141 -9.34 -1.51 12.86
CA ILE A 141 -9.37 -2.50 13.97
C ILE A 141 -8.49 -2.08 15.13
N ASN A 142 -7.52 -1.23 14.93
CA ASN A 142 -6.49 -0.90 15.94
C ASN A 142 -6.89 0.29 16.83
N PHE A 143 -8.02 0.20 17.53
CA PHE A 143 -8.51 1.27 18.42
C PHE A 143 -7.78 1.41 19.76
N GLN A 144 -6.88 0.51 20.11
CA GLN A 144 -6.27 0.50 21.46
C GLN A 144 -4.92 1.23 21.57
N LYS A 145 -4.27 1.56 20.45
CA LYS A 145 -3.03 2.36 20.42
C LYS A 145 -3.16 3.42 19.34
N LYS A 146 -2.60 4.60 19.58
CA LYS A 146 -2.47 5.63 18.55
C LYS A 146 -1.67 5.02 17.39
N PRO A 147 -2.27 4.80 16.21
CA PRO A 147 -1.58 4.15 15.12
C PRO A 147 -0.42 5.03 14.63
N HIS A 148 0.65 4.41 14.15
CA HIS A 148 1.69 5.14 13.43
C HIS A 148 1.11 5.81 12.18
N PRO A 149 1.60 6.99 11.80
CA PRO A 149 1.25 7.61 10.53
C PRO A 149 1.49 6.65 9.36
N SER A 150 0.57 6.61 8.38
CA SER A 150 0.75 5.79 7.18
C SER A 150 2.00 6.22 6.39
N LEU A 151 2.57 5.33 5.60
CA LEU A 151 3.65 5.70 4.66
C LEU A 151 3.16 6.80 3.72
N LYS A 152 1.92 6.70 3.23
CA LYS A 152 1.30 7.73 2.38
C LYS A 152 1.26 9.11 3.05
N SER A 153 1.00 9.18 4.35
CA SER A 153 0.96 10.46 5.07
C SER A 153 2.35 11.08 5.26
N LEU A 154 3.39 10.27 5.26
CA LEU A 154 4.79 10.69 5.39
C LEU A 154 5.44 10.98 4.03
N ASP A 155 4.83 10.46 2.94
CA ASP A 155 5.34 10.58 1.58
C ASP A 155 5.23 12.02 1.06
N LYS A 156 6.34 12.61 0.66
CA LYS A 156 6.45 13.96 0.08
C LYS A 156 6.66 13.95 -1.43
N GLU A 157 6.97 12.79 -1.99
CA GLU A 157 7.39 12.62 -3.38
C GLU A 157 6.30 11.99 -4.27
N ASN A 158 5.14 11.64 -3.69
CA ASN A 158 4.04 10.93 -4.35
C ASN A 158 4.42 9.53 -4.86
N ASN A 159 5.32 8.86 -4.16
CA ASN A 159 5.76 7.50 -4.48
C ASN A 159 4.89 6.41 -3.86
N VAL A 160 3.96 6.76 -2.93
CA VAL A 160 3.13 5.79 -2.22
C VAL A 160 1.71 5.78 -2.77
N ILE A 161 1.23 4.59 -3.13
CA ILE A 161 -0.18 4.29 -3.39
C ILE A 161 -0.73 3.62 -2.13
N TYR A 162 -1.76 4.22 -1.54
CA TYR A 162 -2.41 3.70 -0.34
C TYR A 162 -3.65 2.88 -0.73
N VAL A 163 -3.72 1.66 -0.24
CA VAL A 163 -4.88 0.78 -0.35
C VAL A 163 -5.48 0.60 1.05
N GLY A 164 -6.70 1.03 1.24
CA GLY A 164 -7.44 0.89 2.49
C GLY A 164 -8.73 0.14 2.30
N SER A 165 -9.19 -0.58 3.31
CA SER A 165 -10.49 -1.24 3.31
C SER A 165 -11.42 -0.60 4.34
N CYS A 166 -12.65 -0.26 3.92
CA CYS A 166 -13.74 0.14 4.81
C CYS A 166 -14.55 -1.11 5.15
N ARG A 167 -14.43 -1.64 6.36
CA ARG A 167 -15.30 -2.70 6.84
C ARG A 167 -16.45 -2.08 7.60
N HIS A 168 -17.68 -2.25 7.10
CA HIS A 168 -18.86 -2.01 7.92
C HIS A 168 -18.93 -3.06 9.03
N LYS A 169 -19.04 -2.57 10.28
CA LYS A 169 -19.44 -3.40 11.42
C LYS A 169 -20.96 -3.61 11.40
#